data_db5e0ae07401e4047dad579fca9b27cc
#
_entry.id   db5e0ae07401e4047dad579fca9b27cc
#
_cell.length_a   1.000
_cell.length_b   1.000
_cell.length_c   1.000
_cell.angle_alpha   90.00
_cell.angle_beta   90.00
_cell.angle_gamma   90.00
#
_symmetry.space_group_name_H-M   'P 1'
#
loop_
_entity.id
_entity.type
_entity.pdbx_description
1 polymer ?
#
loop_
_entity_poly.entity_id
_entity_poly.type
_entity_poly.pdbx_seq_one_letter_code
_entity_poly.pdbx_strand_id
1 'polypeptide(L)'
;VPYAGGGDFEPLASEIQPLSTPETRGPSNGGGSDDIGDIMWTVPTITIQYPSNIPNTTGHHVTSAMAMATPIAHKGAVAGAKVVAMTVLDLLLSPTLLTEAKDYFQNEQLKGMKYDPVLSAEDQPAIHLNKELIDKMRPLMVEYYYDPTKYGSYLEQLGIAYPPVSE
;
A
#
# COMPACT_ATOMS: atom_id res chain seq x y z
N VAL A 1 21.60 -16.36 3.77
CA VAL A 1 21.48 -15.75 5.10
C VAL A 1 20.29 -16.40 5.77
N PRO A 2 20.43 -17.06 6.93
CA PRO A 2 19.28 -17.66 7.59
C PRO A 2 18.29 -16.57 7.98
N TYR A 3 17.02 -16.79 7.68
CA TYR A 3 15.92 -15.96 8.10
C TYR A 3 15.87 -15.91 9.62
N ALA A 4 15.98 -14.72 10.20
CA ALA A 4 16.09 -14.53 11.65
C ALA A 4 14.73 -14.62 12.39
N GLY A 5 13.65 -14.90 11.70
CA GLY A 5 12.32 -15.13 12.26
C GLY A 5 12.06 -16.63 12.33
N GLY A 6 12.11 -17.23 13.52
CA GLY A 6 11.88 -18.64 13.75
C GLY A 6 10.42 -19.09 13.60
N GLY A 7 9.73 -18.65 12.54
CA GLY A 7 8.38 -19.08 12.18
C GLY A 7 8.39 -20.08 11.02
N ASP A 8 7.29 -20.81 10.87
CA ASP A 8 7.08 -21.69 9.73
C ASP A 8 7.12 -20.91 8.42
N PHE A 9 7.65 -21.53 7.39
CA PHE A 9 7.77 -20.91 6.07
C PHE A 9 6.37 -20.74 5.45
N GLU A 10 5.94 -19.50 5.24
CA GLU A 10 4.65 -19.21 4.63
C GLU A 10 4.71 -19.45 3.11
N PRO A 11 3.88 -20.35 2.56
CA PRO A 11 3.84 -20.58 1.12
C PRO A 11 3.18 -19.41 0.39
N LEU A 12 3.44 -19.28 -0.90
CA LEU A 12 2.73 -18.33 -1.74
C LEU A 12 1.24 -18.66 -1.75
N ALA A 13 0.38 -17.68 -1.50
CA ALA A 13 -1.06 -17.87 -1.53
C ALA A 13 -1.52 -18.34 -2.91
N SER A 14 -2.23 -19.48 -2.96
CA SER A 14 -2.75 -20.11 -4.17
C SER A 14 -4.27 -20.05 -4.28
N GLU A 15 -4.94 -19.64 -3.22
CA GLU A 15 -6.41 -19.63 -3.12
C GLU A 15 -6.91 -18.27 -2.59
N ILE A 16 -8.13 -17.92 -2.99
CA ILE A 16 -8.82 -16.77 -2.44
C ILE A 16 -9.32 -17.14 -1.04
N GLN A 17 -8.89 -16.40 -0.05
CA GLN A 17 -9.35 -16.60 1.31
C GLN A 17 -10.79 -16.09 1.49
N PRO A 18 -11.62 -16.78 2.28
CA PRO A 18 -12.94 -16.29 2.62
C PRO A 18 -12.85 -14.96 3.40
N LEU A 19 -13.88 -14.14 3.27
CA LEU A 19 -13.97 -12.90 4.04
C LEU A 19 -13.97 -13.22 5.53
N SER A 20 -13.09 -12.56 6.27
CA SER A 20 -13.12 -12.62 7.73
C SER A 20 -14.31 -11.82 8.25
N THR A 21 -15.17 -12.46 9.04
CA THR A 21 -16.19 -11.75 9.82
C THR A 21 -15.59 -11.16 11.09
N PRO A 22 -16.28 -10.22 11.78
CA PRO A 22 -15.82 -9.71 13.07
C PRO A 22 -15.51 -10.83 14.09
N GLU A 23 -16.29 -11.92 14.05
CA GLU A 23 -16.14 -13.07 14.95
C GLU A 23 -14.93 -13.94 14.61
N THR A 24 -14.56 -14.02 13.33
CA THR A 24 -13.43 -14.83 12.85
C THR A 24 -12.13 -14.05 12.72
N ARG A 25 -12.21 -12.71 12.77
CA ARG A 25 -11.04 -11.85 12.74
C ARG A 25 -10.35 -11.88 14.09
N GLY A 26 -9.21 -12.54 14.14
CA GLY A 26 -8.34 -12.49 15.33
C GLY A 26 -7.89 -11.04 15.62
N PRO A 27 -7.36 -10.80 16.82
CA PRO A 27 -6.82 -9.49 17.17
C PRO A 27 -5.75 -9.08 16.15
N SER A 28 -5.94 -7.94 15.52
CA SER A 28 -4.91 -7.37 14.63
C SER A 28 -3.80 -6.79 15.50
N ASN A 29 -2.69 -7.48 15.54
CA ASN A 29 -1.50 -7.05 16.28
C ASN A 29 -0.55 -6.20 15.41
N GLY A 30 -0.96 -5.83 14.21
CA GLY A 30 -0.15 -5.05 13.29
C GLY A 30 -1.01 -4.08 12.50
N GLY A 31 -0.44 -2.94 12.25
CA GLY A 31 -0.97 -1.93 11.36
C GLY A 31 0.18 -1.12 10.82
N GLY A 32 0.05 -0.59 9.60
CA GLY A 32 0.94 0.42 9.09
C GLY A 32 0.74 1.74 9.84
N SER A 33 1.66 2.66 9.67
CA SER A 33 1.48 4.05 10.04
C SER A 33 1.18 4.82 8.75
N ASP A 34 -0.11 5.03 8.48
CA ASP A 34 -0.61 5.65 7.26
C ASP A 34 -1.91 6.42 7.53
N ASP A 35 -2.41 7.12 6.53
CA ASP A 35 -3.63 7.95 6.62
C ASP A 35 -4.93 7.15 6.38
N ILE A 36 -4.85 5.84 6.20
CA ILE A 36 -6.03 5.00 5.92
C ILE A 36 -7.02 5.05 7.09
N GLY A 37 -6.51 5.15 8.32
CA GLY A 37 -7.34 5.33 9.51
C GLY A 37 -8.24 6.55 9.42
N ASP A 38 -7.67 7.70 9.08
CA ASP A 38 -8.41 8.96 8.95
C ASP A 38 -9.42 8.91 7.80
N ILE A 39 -9.02 8.31 6.68
CA ILE A 39 -9.90 8.10 5.52
C ILE A 39 -11.09 7.22 5.89
N MET A 40 -10.86 6.10 6.61
CA MET A 40 -11.90 5.16 7.02
C MET A 40 -12.96 5.77 7.95
N TRP A 41 -12.62 6.84 8.67
CA TRP A 41 -13.55 7.57 9.54
C TRP A 41 -14.30 8.70 8.84
N THR A 42 -13.94 9.02 7.60
CA THR A 42 -14.56 10.09 6.81
C THR A 42 -15.41 9.59 5.65
N VAL A 43 -15.07 8.43 5.08
CA VAL A 43 -15.80 7.83 3.96
C VAL A 43 -15.86 6.30 4.10
N PRO A 44 -16.90 5.64 3.53
CA PRO A 44 -16.92 4.19 3.43
C PRO A 44 -15.67 3.68 2.70
N THR A 45 -14.91 2.83 3.37
CA THR A 45 -13.63 2.36 2.83
C THR A 45 -13.53 0.85 2.95
N ILE A 46 -12.99 0.20 1.92
CA ILE A 46 -12.63 -1.21 1.94
C ILE A 46 -11.14 -1.35 1.64
N THR A 47 -10.52 -2.36 2.21
CA THR A 47 -9.13 -2.72 1.90
C THR A 47 -9.12 -4.02 1.11
N ILE A 48 -8.41 -4.00 -0.01
CA ILE A 48 -8.21 -5.17 -0.86
C ILE A 48 -6.77 -5.64 -0.68
N GLN A 49 -6.61 -6.91 -0.35
CA GLN A 49 -5.29 -7.55 -0.25
C GLN A 49 -5.14 -8.57 -1.38
N TYR A 50 -3.99 -8.57 -2.00
CA TYR A 50 -3.65 -9.51 -3.08
C TYR A 50 -2.15 -9.82 -3.05
N PRO A 51 -1.72 -11.01 -3.45
CA PRO A 51 -0.31 -11.37 -3.47
C PRO A 51 0.43 -10.55 -4.54
N SER A 52 1.29 -9.67 -4.10
CA SER A 52 2.13 -8.83 -4.97
C SER A 52 3.59 -8.81 -4.51
N ASN A 53 3.95 -9.69 -3.60
CA ASN A 53 5.31 -9.81 -3.11
C ASN A 53 5.64 -11.27 -2.79
N ILE A 54 6.90 -11.57 -2.55
CA ILE A 54 7.34 -12.89 -2.09
C ILE A 54 7.09 -12.96 -0.58
N PRO A 55 6.40 -14.02 -0.08
CA PRO A 55 6.20 -14.19 1.35
C PRO A 55 7.53 -14.35 2.09
N ASN A 56 7.49 -14.15 3.40
CA ASN A 56 8.66 -14.25 4.29
C ASN A 56 9.77 -13.21 4.04
N THR A 57 9.48 -12.13 3.30
CA THR A 57 10.37 -10.97 3.24
C THR A 57 10.13 -10.06 4.44
N THR A 58 11.20 -9.54 5.03
CA THR A 58 11.08 -8.59 6.13
C THR A 58 10.58 -7.25 5.60
N GLY A 59 9.48 -6.72 6.16
CA GLY A 59 8.98 -5.39 5.85
C GLY A 59 10.03 -4.30 6.14
N HIS A 60 10.03 -3.21 5.36
CA HIS A 60 11.01 -2.10 5.48
C HIS A 60 12.47 -2.55 5.36
N HIS A 61 12.72 -3.60 4.57
CA HIS A 61 14.05 -4.14 4.33
C HIS A 61 14.34 -4.20 2.83
N VAL A 62 15.59 -4.15 2.44
CA VAL A 62 16.02 -4.19 1.03
C VAL A 62 15.48 -5.42 0.28
N THR A 63 15.32 -6.55 0.96
CA THR A 63 14.75 -7.77 0.35
C THR A 63 13.32 -7.59 -0.12
N SER A 64 12.50 -6.82 0.59
CA SER A 64 11.15 -6.48 0.12
C SER A 64 11.18 -5.60 -1.13
N ALA A 65 12.09 -4.63 -1.19
CA ALA A 65 12.28 -3.81 -2.38
C ALA A 65 12.74 -4.65 -3.59
N MET A 66 13.69 -5.57 -3.38
CA MET A 66 14.15 -6.48 -4.44
C MET A 66 13.02 -7.41 -4.93
N ALA A 67 12.19 -7.90 -4.03
CA ALA A 67 11.06 -8.76 -4.38
C ALA A 67 10.03 -8.05 -5.26
N MET A 68 9.87 -6.74 -5.14
CA MET A 68 8.98 -5.94 -6.01
C MET A 68 9.42 -5.86 -7.46
N ALA A 69 10.68 -6.16 -7.77
CA ALA A 69 11.17 -6.26 -9.15
C ALA A 69 10.88 -7.63 -9.80
N THR A 70 10.21 -8.53 -9.10
CA THR A 70 9.92 -9.88 -9.60
C THR A 70 8.65 -9.92 -10.44
N PRO A 71 8.52 -10.90 -11.37
CA PRO A 71 7.28 -11.12 -12.12
C PRO A 71 6.06 -11.38 -11.23
N ILE A 72 6.23 -11.97 -10.05
CA ILE A 72 5.16 -12.19 -9.06
C ILE A 72 4.59 -10.84 -8.62
N ALA A 73 5.44 -9.89 -8.23
CA ALA A 73 5.01 -8.56 -7.81
C ALA A 73 4.24 -7.84 -8.93
N HIS A 74 4.73 -7.89 -10.17
CA HIS A 74 4.09 -7.26 -11.31
C HIS A 74 2.75 -7.87 -11.66
N LYS A 75 2.65 -9.20 -11.67
CA LYS A 75 1.37 -9.90 -11.87
C LYS A 75 0.37 -9.57 -10.77
N GLY A 76 0.83 -9.54 -9.52
CA GLY A 76 0.02 -9.14 -8.38
C GLY A 76 -0.49 -7.70 -8.51
N ALA A 77 0.37 -6.74 -8.85
CA ALA A 77 -0.02 -5.36 -9.06
C ALA A 77 -1.10 -5.22 -10.16
N VAL A 78 -0.93 -5.94 -11.28
CA VAL A 78 -1.94 -5.97 -12.36
C VAL A 78 -3.24 -6.60 -11.91
N ALA A 79 -3.20 -7.69 -11.14
CA ALA A 79 -4.40 -8.32 -10.58
C ALA A 79 -5.13 -7.36 -9.64
N GLY A 80 -4.41 -6.70 -8.72
CA GLY A 80 -4.98 -5.71 -7.82
C GLY A 80 -5.61 -4.54 -8.58
N ALA A 81 -4.94 -4.00 -9.58
CA ALA A 81 -5.48 -2.93 -10.43
C ALA A 81 -6.79 -3.33 -11.12
N LYS A 82 -6.88 -4.57 -11.62
CA LYS A 82 -8.13 -5.09 -12.21
C LYS A 82 -9.25 -5.19 -11.18
N VAL A 83 -8.97 -5.69 -9.99
CA VAL A 83 -9.99 -5.79 -8.92
C VAL A 83 -10.49 -4.40 -8.53
N VAL A 84 -9.60 -3.43 -8.33
CA VAL A 84 -10.00 -2.05 -8.04
C VAL A 84 -10.84 -1.45 -9.16
N ALA A 85 -10.43 -1.61 -10.42
CA ALA A 85 -11.19 -1.12 -11.57
C ALA A 85 -12.59 -1.74 -11.65
N MET A 86 -12.71 -3.05 -11.42
CA MET A 86 -14.01 -3.74 -11.38
C MET A 86 -14.88 -3.23 -10.23
N THR A 87 -14.33 -3.04 -9.04
CA THR A 87 -15.05 -2.48 -7.89
C THR A 87 -15.57 -1.07 -8.19
N VAL A 88 -14.76 -0.23 -8.82
CA VAL A 88 -15.22 1.12 -9.25
C VAL A 88 -16.36 1.02 -10.25
N LEU A 89 -16.29 0.11 -11.23
CA LEU A 89 -17.38 -0.11 -12.18
C LEU A 89 -18.66 -0.58 -11.48
N ASP A 90 -18.56 -1.51 -10.54
CA ASP A 90 -19.72 -1.96 -9.76
C ASP A 90 -20.39 -0.82 -9.00
N LEU A 91 -19.61 0.05 -8.36
CA LEU A 91 -20.11 1.24 -7.66
C LEU A 91 -20.78 2.25 -8.61
N LEU A 92 -20.23 2.42 -9.82
CA LEU A 92 -20.80 3.33 -10.83
C LEU A 92 -22.09 2.80 -11.45
N LEU A 93 -22.19 1.48 -11.61
CA LEU A 93 -23.33 0.82 -12.25
C LEU A 93 -24.42 0.42 -11.26
N SER A 94 -24.16 0.40 -9.97
CA SER A 94 -25.11 0.01 -8.92
C SER A 94 -25.31 1.11 -7.87
N PRO A 95 -26.24 2.05 -8.08
CA PRO A 95 -26.56 3.07 -7.08
C PRO A 95 -26.99 2.48 -5.73
N THR A 96 -27.61 1.31 -5.73
CA THR A 96 -28.03 0.60 -4.52
C THR A 96 -26.82 0.23 -3.65
N LEU A 97 -25.79 -0.34 -4.25
CA LEU A 97 -24.57 -0.71 -3.55
C LEU A 97 -23.91 0.50 -2.86
N LEU A 98 -23.87 1.64 -3.55
CA LEU A 98 -23.35 2.88 -2.99
C LEU A 98 -24.19 3.40 -1.83
N THR A 99 -25.52 3.30 -1.94
CA THR A 99 -26.44 3.70 -0.86
C THR A 99 -26.27 2.81 0.36
N GLU A 100 -26.25 1.49 0.18
CA GLU A 100 -26.07 0.52 1.26
C GLU A 100 -24.70 0.72 1.98
N ALA A 101 -23.64 0.99 1.23
CA ALA A 101 -22.33 1.28 1.81
C ALA A 101 -22.35 2.55 2.67
N LYS A 102 -23.03 3.60 2.22
CA LYS A 102 -23.20 4.85 2.98
C LYS A 102 -24.06 4.65 4.22
N ASP A 103 -25.16 3.90 4.08
CA ASP A 103 -26.06 3.61 5.21
C ASP A 103 -25.34 2.81 6.30
N TYR A 104 -24.59 1.77 5.91
CA TYR A 104 -23.76 1.02 6.84
C TYR A 104 -22.73 1.91 7.53
N PHE A 105 -22.03 2.73 6.77
CA PHE A 105 -21.03 3.65 7.29
C PHE A 105 -21.61 4.59 8.35
N GLN A 106 -22.76 5.23 8.05
CA GLN A 106 -23.36 6.21 8.94
C GLN A 106 -24.07 5.59 10.14
N ASN A 107 -24.78 4.47 9.95
CA ASN A 107 -25.70 3.92 10.94
C ASN A 107 -25.07 2.81 11.78
N GLU A 108 -24.02 2.14 11.27
CA GLU A 108 -23.34 1.07 12.01
C GLU A 108 -21.90 1.45 12.35
N GLN A 109 -21.09 1.86 11.40
CA GLN A 109 -19.67 2.15 11.65
C GLN A 109 -19.47 3.42 12.48
N LEU A 110 -20.17 4.51 12.16
CA LEU A 110 -20.10 5.76 12.92
C LEU A 110 -21.09 5.86 14.07
N LYS A 111 -21.84 4.81 14.37
CA LYS A 111 -22.86 4.82 15.41
C LYS A 111 -22.32 5.26 16.76
N GLY A 112 -22.78 6.43 17.22
CA GLY A 112 -22.35 6.99 18.50
C GLY A 112 -20.91 7.53 18.52
N MET A 113 -20.26 7.61 17.36
CA MET A 113 -18.91 8.13 17.23
C MET A 113 -18.86 9.35 16.31
N LYS A 114 -18.02 10.29 16.66
CA LYS A 114 -17.66 11.42 15.82
C LYS A 114 -16.16 11.38 15.62
N TYR A 115 -15.73 11.36 14.37
CA TYR A 115 -14.32 11.50 14.05
C TYR A 115 -13.89 12.94 14.28
N ASP A 116 -12.81 13.12 15.01
CA ASP A 116 -12.18 14.41 15.26
C ASP A 116 -10.71 14.31 14.81
N PRO A 117 -10.29 15.02 13.75
CA PRO A 117 -8.92 14.91 13.24
C PRO A 117 -7.89 15.30 14.31
N VAL A 118 -6.79 14.55 14.35
CA VAL A 118 -5.67 14.86 15.26
C VAL A 118 -4.91 16.10 14.79
N LEU A 119 -4.89 16.34 13.47
CA LEU A 119 -4.28 17.52 12.87
C LEU A 119 -5.31 18.61 12.66
N SER A 120 -4.94 19.84 12.95
CA SER A 120 -5.74 21.02 12.67
C SER A 120 -5.54 21.54 11.25
N ALA A 121 -6.45 22.38 10.75
CA ALA A 121 -6.32 22.98 9.43
C ALA A 121 -5.12 23.95 9.33
N GLU A 122 -4.63 24.43 10.46
CA GLU A 122 -3.49 25.34 10.57
C GLU A 122 -2.14 24.62 10.67
N ASP A 123 -2.15 23.31 10.93
CA ASP A 123 -0.92 22.53 11.04
C ASP A 123 -0.18 22.51 9.70
N GLN A 124 1.11 22.75 9.78
CA GLN A 124 1.98 22.76 8.61
C GLN A 124 2.85 21.50 8.58
N PRO A 125 3.21 21.01 7.38
CA PRO A 125 4.14 19.91 7.27
C PRO A 125 5.41 20.16 8.06
N ALA A 126 5.85 19.19 8.86
CA ALA A 126 6.97 19.30 9.77
C ALA A 126 8.35 19.25 9.05
N ILE A 127 8.45 19.87 7.87
CA ILE A 127 9.68 19.87 7.04
C ILE A 127 10.87 20.54 7.72
N HIS A 128 10.60 21.40 8.69
CA HIS A 128 11.64 22.11 9.46
C HIS A 128 12.46 21.17 10.35
N LEU A 129 11.91 20.02 10.77
CA LEU A 129 12.59 19.09 11.68
C LEU A 129 13.87 18.50 11.10
N ASN A 130 13.92 18.31 9.79
CA ASN A 130 15.06 17.71 9.09
C ASN A 130 15.75 18.70 8.14
N LYS A 131 15.41 19.98 8.20
CA LYS A 131 15.89 20.96 7.21
C LYS A 131 17.41 21.00 7.14
N GLU A 132 18.11 21.11 8.26
CA GLU A 132 19.57 21.18 8.28
C GLU A 132 20.23 19.92 7.73
N LEU A 133 19.67 18.75 8.03
CA LEU A 133 20.14 17.47 7.51
C LEU A 133 19.95 17.41 6.00
N ILE A 134 18.78 17.77 5.50
CA ILE A 134 18.46 17.76 4.08
C ILE A 134 19.30 18.75 3.31
N ASP A 135 19.52 19.95 3.84
CA ASP A 135 20.38 20.96 3.21
C ASP A 135 21.83 20.46 3.02
N LYS A 136 22.34 19.67 3.96
CA LYS A 136 23.66 19.01 3.86
C LYS A 136 23.67 17.82 2.90
N MET A 137 22.63 17.00 2.92
CA MET A 137 22.58 15.76 2.15
C MET A 137 22.20 15.97 0.69
N ARG A 138 21.31 16.93 0.41
CA ARG A 138 20.78 17.16 -0.95
C ARG A 138 21.87 17.38 -2.02
N PRO A 139 22.91 18.20 -1.79
CA PRO A 139 23.99 18.35 -2.78
C PRO A 139 24.74 17.04 -3.08
N LEU A 140 24.85 16.15 -2.08
CA LEU A 140 25.51 14.85 -2.23
C LEU A 140 24.62 13.82 -2.92
N MET A 141 23.31 13.99 -2.83
CA MET A 141 22.33 13.06 -3.42
C MET A 141 21.98 13.39 -4.88
N VAL A 142 22.17 14.63 -5.30
CA VAL A 142 21.72 15.11 -6.61
C VAL A 142 22.27 14.32 -7.79
N GLU A 143 23.49 13.84 -7.68
CA GLU A 143 24.16 13.02 -8.71
C GLU A 143 23.51 11.63 -8.89
N TYR A 144 22.77 11.16 -7.87
CA TYR A 144 22.08 9.88 -7.89
C TYR A 144 20.60 10.00 -8.30
N TYR A 145 20.11 11.23 -8.53
CA TYR A 145 18.74 11.43 -8.94
C TYR A 145 18.54 10.98 -10.39
N TYR A 146 17.35 10.50 -10.67
CA TYR A 146 16.94 10.17 -12.02
C TYR A 146 16.92 11.42 -12.90
N ASP A 147 17.61 11.34 -14.04
CA ASP A 147 17.63 12.40 -15.05
C ASP A 147 16.75 12.01 -16.25
N PRO A 148 15.47 12.42 -16.26
CA PRO A 148 14.53 12.07 -17.32
C PRO A 148 14.86 12.74 -18.67
N THR A 149 15.82 13.68 -18.69
CA THR A 149 16.26 14.32 -19.94
C THR A 149 17.25 13.48 -20.71
N LYS A 150 17.91 12.53 -20.03
CA LYS A 150 18.96 11.67 -20.60
C LYS A 150 18.54 10.21 -20.70
N TYR A 151 17.67 9.74 -19.84
CA TYR A 151 17.32 8.33 -19.71
C TYR A 151 15.81 8.13 -19.71
N GLY A 152 15.32 7.06 -20.34
CA GLY A 152 13.91 6.70 -20.36
C GLY A 152 13.42 6.09 -19.04
N SER A 153 14.34 5.57 -18.21
CA SER A 153 14.04 5.03 -16.88
C SER A 153 15.24 5.14 -15.95
N TYR A 154 14.99 5.05 -14.65
CA TYR A 154 16.05 5.02 -13.65
C TYR A 154 16.95 3.78 -13.78
N LEU A 155 16.38 2.63 -14.17
CA LEU A 155 17.14 1.41 -14.39
C LEU A 155 18.12 1.57 -15.58
N GLU A 156 17.67 2.23 -16.64
CA GLU A 156 18.54 2.57 -17.78
C GLU A 156 19.71 3.46 -17.35
N GLN A 157 19.43 4.47 -16.51
CA GLN A 157 20.49 5.33 -15.94
C GLN A 157 21.52 4.53 -15.14
N LEU A 158 21.08 3.50 -14.43
CA LEU A 158 21.96 2.59 -13.67
C LEU A 158 22.64 1.53 -14.54
N GLY A 159 22.37 1.48 -15.85
CA GLY A 159 22.89 0.45 -16.75
C GLY A 159 22.31 -0.94 -16.47
N ILE A 160 21.15 -1.01 -15.80
CA ILE A 160 20.48 -2.26 -15.46
C ILE A 160 19.48 -2.60 -16.56
N ALA A 161 19.74 -3.70 -17.28
CA ALA A 161 18.75 -4.26 -18.20
C ALA A 161 17.60 -4.88 -17.40
N TYR A 162 16.41 -4.30 -17.49
CA TYR A 162 15.22 -4.88 -16.89
C TYR A 162 14.74 -6.04 -17.76
N PRO A 163 14.56 -7.25 -17.20
CA PRO A 163 14.11 -8.36 -18.03
C PRO A 163 12.73 -8.03 -18.61
N PRO A 164 12.54 -8.17 -19.92
CA PRO A 164 11.22 -7.99 -20.51
C PRO A 164 10.29 -9.00 -19.84
N VAL A 165 9.12 -8.52 -19.41
CA VAL A 165 8.07 -9.41 -18.91
C VAL A 165 7.64 -10.23 -20.13
N SER A 166 8.07 -11.49 -20.21
CA SER A 166 7.54 -12.41 -21.22
C SER A 166 6.06 -12.56 -20.99
N GLU A 167 5.25 -12.25 -22.01
CA GLU A 167 3.81 -12.48 -22.03
C GLU A 167 3.47 -13.94 -21.74
#